data_705e40f0e5608fc10698b6958a40c1fb
#
_entry.id   705e40f0e5608fc10698b6958a40c1fb
#
_cell.length_a   1.000
_cell.length_b   1.000
_cell.length_c   1.000
_cell.angle_alpha   90.00
_cell.angle_beta   90.00
_cell.angle_gamma   90.00
#
_symmetry.space_group_name_H-M   'P 1'
#
loop_
_entity.id
_entity.type
_entity.pdbx_description
1 polymer ?
#
loop_
_entity_poly.entity_id
_entity_poly.type
_entity_poly.pdbx_seq_one_letter_code
_entity_poly.pdbx_strand_id
1 'polypeptide(L)'
;VIRSFADKATEKVFCGDILTRKEANRLGGLRLEKAQERLAILNRASEKDLLTLRALHYHKLHGSDRYSIDADGRNSKWRITFAWADEGLTDVEFVEIQDTHK
;
A
#
# COMPACT_ATOMS: atom_id res chain seq x y z
N VAL A 1 6.06 -6.92 -8.21
CA VAL A 1 5.27 -8.03 -7.67
C VAL A 1 5.28 -7.97 -6.16
N ILE A 2 4.12 -8.12 -5.54
CA ILE A 2 4.00 -8.17 -4.08
C ILE A 2 4.38 -9.57 -3.63
N ARG A 3 5.43 -9.67 -2.81
CA ARG A 3 5.91 -10.95 -2.28
C ARG A 3 5.30 -11.30 -0.93
N SER A 4 4.98 -10.30 -0.13
CA SER A 4 4.38 -10.55 1.19
C SER A 4 3.59 -9.35 1.68
N PHE A 5 2.68 -9.61 2.60
CA PHE A 5 1.89 -8.59 3.28
C PHE A 5 2.26 -8.60 4.76
N ALA A 6 2.28 -7.42 5.37
CA ALA A 6 2.56 -7.30 6.79
C ALA A 6 1.38 -7.76 7.65
N ASP A 7 0.15 -7.68 7.12
CA ASP A 7 -1.02 -8.14 7.84
C ASP A 7 -2.07 -8.75 6.91
N LYS A 8 -2.99 -9.48 7.53
CA LYS A 8 -4.04 -10.20 6.82
C LYS A 8 -5.06 -9.26 6.18
N ALA A 9 -5.35 -8.14 6.84
CA ALA A 9 -6.33 -7.18 6.32
C ALA A 9 -5.88 -6.61 4.98
N THR A 10 -4.62 -6.23 4.86
CA THR A 10 -4.08 -5.70 3.60
C THR A 10 -4.14 -6.75 2.49
N GLU A 11 -3.79 -8.00 2.81
CA GLU A 11 -3.87 -9.09 1.86
C GLU A 11 -5.30 -9.29 1.36
N LYS A 12 -6.28 -9.24 2.27
CA LYS A 12 -7.68 -9.39 1.91
C LYS A 12 -8.17 -8.26 1.00
N VAL A 13 -7.75 -7.03 1.27
CA VAL A 13 -8.11 -5.91 0.40
C VAL A 13 -7.56 -6.13 -1.01
N PHE A 14 -6.31 -6.57 -1.11
CA PHE A 14 -5.71 -6.87 -2.41
C PHE A 14 -6.48 -7.95 -3.16
N CYS A 15 -6.87 -9.02 -2.47
CA CYS A 15 -7.55 -10.16 -3.06
C CYS A 15 -9.06 -9.91 -3.29
N GLY A 16 -9.61 -8.85 -2.73
CA GLY A 16 -11.05 -8.60 -2.80
C GLY A 16 -11.86 -9.48 -1.86
N ASP A 17 -11.23 -10.00 -0.82
CA ASP A 17 -11.89 -10.88 0.16
C ASP A 17 -12.67 -10.06 1.19
N ILE A 18 -13.62 -10.72 1.85
CA ILE A 18 -14.44 -10.10 2.88
C ILE A 18 -13.61 -9.91 4.16
N LEU A 19 -13.61 -8.68 4.68
CA LEU A 19 -12.94 -8.37 5.93
C LEU A 19 -13.77 -8.82 7.13
N THR A 20 -13.10 -9.25 8.20
CA THR A 20 -13.77 -9.47 9.47
C THR A 20 -14.21 -8.11 10.03
N ARG A 21 -15.09 -8.14 11.03
CA ARG A 21 -15.54 -6.91 11.69
C ARG A 21 -14.35 -6.13 12.26
N LYS A 22 -13.41 -6.81 12.89
CA LYS A 22 -12.23 -6.19 13.48
C LYS A 22 -11.36 -5.53 12.39
N GLU A 23 -11.17 -6.21 11.28
CA GLU A 23 -10.40 -5.68 10.15
C GLU A 23 -11.10 -4.47 9.53
N ALA A 24 -12.39 -4.57 9.32
CA ALA A 24 -13.17 -3.45 8.78
C ALA A 24 -13.12 -2.24 9.71
N ASN A 25 -13.17 -2.45 11.03
CA ASN A 25 -13.06 -1.36 12.00
C ASN A 25 -11.68 -0.73 11.96
N ARG A 26 -10.62 -1.52 11.83
CA ARG A 26 -9.24 -0.99 11.72
C ARG A 26 -9.08 -0.10 10.49
N LEU A 27 -9.69 -0.47 9.38
CA LEU A 27 -9.60 0.26 8.13
C LEU A 27 -10.76 1.23 7.91
N GLY A 28 -11.39 1.68 9.00
CA GLY A 28 -12.53 2.58 8.92
C GLY A 28 -12.23 3.85 8.13
N GLY A 29 -13.12 4.21 7.23
CA GLY A 29 -12.97 5.37 6.37
C GLY A 29 -12.12 5.15 5.12
N LEU A 30 -11.44 4.01 5.01
CA LEU A 30 -10.68 3.67 3.80
C LEU A 30 -11.65 3.32 2.68
N ARG A 31 -11.41 3.87 1.49
CA ARG A 31 -12.15 3.48 0.29
C ARG A 31 -11.54 2.21 -0.25
N LEU A 32 -12.16 1.07 0.04
CA LEU A 32 -11.59 -0.25 -0.23
C LEU A 32 -11.33 -0.49 -1.72
N GLU A 33 -12.23 -0.07 -2.59
CA GLU A 33 -12.04 -0.24 -4.03
C GLU A 33 -10.83 0.51 -4.53
N LYS A 34 -10.62 1.72 -4.02
CA LYS A 34 -9.47 2.54 -4.40
C LYS A 34 -8.17 1.94 -3.89
N ALA A 35 -8.17 1.46 -2.66
CA ALA A 35 -7.01 0.81 -2.07
C ALA A 35 -6.65 -0.47 -2.84
N GLN A 36 -7.63 -1.26 -3.23
CA GLN A 36 -7.41 -2.46 -4.02
C GLN A 36 -6.77 -2.10 -5.36
N GLU A 37 -7.29 -1.07 -6.02
CA GLU A 37 -6.73 -0.57 -7.28
C GLU A 37 -5.25 -0.19 -7.13
N ARG A 38 -4.94 0.54 -6.05
CA ARG A 38 -3.56 0.98 -5.78
C ARG A 38 -2.63 -0.18 -5.46
N LEU A 39 -3.13 -1.18 -4.73
CA LEU A 39 -2.36 -2.41 -4.47
C LEU A 39 -2.10 -3.17 -5.77
N ALA A 40 -3.07 -3.21 -6.67
CA ALA A 40 -2.89 -3.86 -7.98
C ALA A 40 -1.85 -3.12 -8.81
N ILE A 41 -1.82 -1.80 -8.76
CA ILE A 41 -0.79 -1.01 -9.42
C ILE A 41 0.58 -1.35 -8.84
N LEU A 42 0.69 -1.35 -7.50
CA LEU A 42 1.94 -1.67 -6.81
C LEU A 42 2.45 -3.06 -7.20
N ASN A 43 1.55 -4.02 -7.38
CA ASN A 43 1.91 -5.39 -7.75
C ASN A 43 2.57 -5.48 -9.13
N ARG A 44 2.30 -4.51 -10.02
CA ARG A 44 2.82 -4.52 -11.39
C ARG A 44 3.96 -3.52 -11.62
N ALA A 45 4.11 -2.55 -10.73
CA ALA A 45 4.97 -1.40 -10.97
C ALA A 45 6.39 -1.65 -10.49
N SER A 46 7.35 -1.08 -11.22
CA SER A 46 8.70 -0.87 -10.72
C SER A 46 8.76 0.50 -10.04
N GLU A 47 9.87 0.81 -9.38
CA GLU A 47 10.05 2.14 -8.80
C GLU A 47 9.90 3.23 -9.86
N LYS A 48 10.44 2.99 -11.05
CA LYS A 48 10.33 3.94 -12.15
C LYS A 48 8.88 4.27 -12.48
N ASP A 49 8.03 3.24 -12.49
CA ASP A 49 6.61 3.43 -12.76
C ASP A 49 5.95 4.26 -11.65
N LEU A 50 6.28 3.98 -10.40
CA LEU A 50 5.71 4.71 -9.26
C LEU A 50 6.10 6.19 -9.29
N LEU A 51 7.32 6.48 -9.72
CA LEU A 51 7.78 7.86 -9.85
C LEU A 51 7.04 8.64 -10.93
N THR A 52 6.57 7.97 -11.97
CA THR A 52 5.81 8.63 -13.04
C THR A 52 4.34 8.80 -12.70
N LEU A 53 3.80 8.00 -11.77
CA LEU A 53 2.39 8.06 -11.37
C LEU A 53 2.23 9.04 -10.19
N ARG A 54 2.26 10.32 -10.49
CA ARG A 54 2.28 11.38 -9.48
C ARG A 54 1.12 11.32 -8.49
N ALA A 55 -0.03 10.83 -8.92
CA ALA A 55 -1.20 10.71 -8.05
C ALA A 55 -0.98 9.76 -6.89
N LEU A 56 -0.02 8.86 -6.98
CA LEU A 56 0.30 7.92 -5.91
C LEU A 56 1.14 8.57 -4.80
N HIS A 57 1.82 9.66 -5.09
CA HIS A 57 2.66 10.35 -4.14
C HIS A 57 3.71 9.44 -3.50
N TYR A 58 4.41 8.69 -4.36
CA TYR A 58 5.45 7.76 -3.92
C TYR A 58 6.61 8.50 -3.26
N HIS A 59 7.00 8.06 -2.09
CA HIS A 59 8.18 8.63 -1.40
C HIS A 59 8.70 7.66 -0.34
N LYS A 60 9.96 7.87 0.04
CA LYS A 60 10.57 7.11 1.13
C LYS A 60 10.12 7.69 2.47
N LEU A 61 9.84 6.83 3.43
CA LEU A 61 9.51 7.26 4.78
C LEU A 61 10.78 7.64 5.52
N HIS A 62 10.76 8.81 6.15
CA HIS A 62 11.92 9.35 6.83
C HIS A 62 12.44 8.38 7.90
N GLY A 63 13.76 8.12 7.89
CA GLY A 63 14.42 7.33 8.90
C GLY A 63 14.16 5.82 8.80
N SER A 64 13.66 5.31 7.68
CA SER A 64 13.39 3.88 7.53
C SER A 64 13.73 3.38 6.13
N ASP A 65 13.66 2.06 5.96
CA ASP A 65 13.80 1.40 4.65
C ASP A 65 12.45 1.27 3.93
N ARG A 66 11.41 1.88 4.48
CA ARG A 66 10.07 1.73 3.95
C ARG A 66 9.70 2.91 3.07
N TYR A 67 8.80 2.61 2.14
CA TYR A 67 8.28 3.57 1.17
C TYR A 67 6.76 3.62 1.29
N SER A 68 6.17 4.65 0.75
CA SER A 68 4.74 4.90 0.90
C SER A 68 4.13 5.40 -0.40
N ILE A 69 2.89 4.95 -0.66
CA ILE A 69 2.02 5.56 -1.66
C ILE A 69 0.67 5.84 -1.00
N ASP A 70 -0.09 6.77 -1.58
CA ASP A 70 -1.44 7.06 -1.08
C ASP A 70 -2.36 5.87 -1.35
N ALA A 71 -3.12 5.46 -0.33
CA ALA A 71 -4.00 4.30 -0.45
C ALA A 71 -5.30 4.62 -1.19
N ASP A 72 -5.92 5.77 -0.87
CA ASP A 72 -7.21 6.10 -1.45
C ASP A 72 -7.41 7.61 -1.71
N GLY A 73 -6.35 8.39 -1.61
CA GLY A 73 -6.38 9.80 -1.95
C GLY A 73 -5.39 10.61 -1.13
N ARG A 74 -5.08 11.80 -1.64
CA ARG A 74 -4.05 12.68 -1.06
C ARG A 74 -4.44 13.20 0.32
N ASN A 75 -5.71 13.47 0.53
CA ASN A 75 -6.20 14.04 1.79
C ASN A 75 -6.59 12.99 2.83
N SER A 76 -6.51 11.72 2.46
CA SER A 76 -6.79 10.63 3.36
C SER A 76 -5.60 10.37 4.28
N LYS A 77 -5.88 9.85 5.47
CA LYS A 77 -4.83 9.42 6.40
C LYS A 77 -4.18 8.09 6.00
N TRP A 78 -4.83 7.35 5.10
CA TRP A 78 -4.39 6.00 4.78
C TRP A 78 -3.28 6.00 3.75
N ARG A 79 -2.28 5.16 4.01
CA ARG A 79 -1.14 4.97 3.11
C ARG A 79 -0.87 3.48 2.96
N ILE A 80 -0.32 3.11 1.81
CA ILE A 80 0.21 1.76 1.59
C ILE A 80 1.71 1.88 1.76
N THR A 81 2.26 1.16 2.75
CA THR A 81 3.70 1.16 3.02
C THR A 81 4.30 -0.17 2.65
N PHE A 82 5.55 -0.17 2.26
CA PHE A 82 6.23 -1.38 1.78
C PHE A 82 7.74 -1.18 1.79
N ALA A 83 8.47 -2.28 1.60
CA ALA A 83 9.91 -2.26 1.37
C ALA A 83 10.21 -2.92 0.03
N TRP A 84 11.26 -2.49 -0.65
CA TRP A 84 11.71 -3.16 -1.87
C TRP A 84 12.42 -4.46 -1.48
N ALA A 85 12.07 -5.55 -2.16
CA ALA A 85 12.61 -6.87 -1.86
C ALA A 85 13.82 -7.23 -2.72
N ASP A 86 14.04 -6.47 -3.80
CA ASP A 86 15.12 -6.77 -4.76
C ASP A 86 15.88 -5.50 -5.15
N GLU A 87 17.08 -5.70 -5.66
CA GLU A 87 17.94 -4.58 -6.10
C GLU A 87 17.38 -3.89 -7.35
N GLY A 88 16.60 -4.61 -8.15
CA GLY A 88 15.98 -4.06 -9.35
C GLY A 88 14.78 -3.17 -9.08
N LEU A 89 14.32 -3.11 -7.83
CA LEU A 89 13.17 -2.32 -7.40
C LEU A 89 11.93 -2.61 -8.22
N THR A 90 11.63 -3.91 -8.33
CA THR A 90 10.44 -4.42 -9.02
C THR A 90 9.54 -5.24 -8.11
N ASP A 91 10.08 -5.81 -7.04
CA ASP A 91 9.32 -6.62 -6.08
C ASP A 91 9.25 -5.90 -4.73
N VAL A 92 8.09 -5.96 -4.11
CA VAL A 92 7.86 -5.32 -2.81
C VAL A 92 7.49 -6.36 -1.77
N GLU A 93 7.79 -6.08 -0.51
CA GLU A 93 7.49 -6.97 0.61
C GLU A 93 6.98 -6.20 1.81
N PHE A 94 6.36 -6.92 2.74
CA PHE A 94 5.79 -6.36 3.97
C PHE A 94 4.83 -5.22 3.67
N VAL A 95 3.98 -5.43 2.68
CA VAL A 95 3.00 -4.42 2.24
C VAL A 95 1.91 -4.29 3.29
N GLU A 96 1.64 -3.05 3.69
CA GLU A 96 0.69 -2.78 4.76
C GLU A 96 -0.10 -1.50 4.50
N ILE A 97 -1.41 -1.55 4.72
CA ILE A 97 -2.24 -0.35 4.74
C ILE A 97 -2.17 0.22 6.15
N GLN A 98 -1.64 1.44 6.28
CA GLN A 98 -1.40 2.07 7.58
C GLN A 98 -1.96 3.48 7.62
N ASP A 99 -2.31 3.90 8.84
CA ASP A 99 -2.54 5.30 9.15
C ASP A 99 -1.19 5.88 9.58
N THR A 100 -0.55 6.65 8.70
CA THR A 100 0.74 7.28 8.99
C THR A 100 0.60 8.70 9.51
N HIS A 101 -0.64 9.15 9.65
CA HIS A 101 -0.94 10.52 10.08
C HIS A 101 -1.00 10.56 11.61
N LYS A 102 0.06 10.98 12.21
CA LYS A 102 0.13 11.11 13.68
C LYS A 102 0.35 12.54 14.09
#